data_ea1e22be55e70466408ba83cbaba2a02
#
_entry.id   ea1e22be55e70466408ba83cbaba2a02
#
_cell.length_a   1.000
_cell.length_b   1.000
_cell.length_c   1.000
_cell.angle_alpha   90.00
_cell.angle_beta   90.00
_cell.angle_gamma   90.00
#
_symmetry.space_group_name_H-M   'P 1'
#
loop_
_entity.id
_entity.type
_entity.pdbx_description
1 polymer ?
#
loop_
_entity_poly.entity_id
_entity_poly.type
_entity_poly.pdbx_seq_one_letter_code
_entity_poly.pdbx_strand_id
1 'polypeptide(L)'
;MRSTRLLLFLFVIVVASAAQERNQCSNASLHGSFGLRATGNTTTGGALIVLGRFTFDGQGNLTARLYTRTPTGGNIADTYSGTYSVDSDCIITDIWQSDTTGAQTTHVSVLVDNGKGYYVLNTTEGAPTIISGEATRQ
;
A
#
# COMPACT_ATOMS: atom_id res chain seq x y z
N MET A 1 -49.13 -59.04 -22.45
CA MET A 1 -49.14 -57.62 -22.23
C MET A 1 -47.97 -57.29 -21.28
N ARG A 2 -46.85 -56.77 -21.83
CA ARG A 2 -45.64 -56.37 -21.07
C ARG A 2 -45.60 -54.85 -20.97
N SER A 3 -45.78 -54.34 -19.76
CA SER A 3 -45.78 -52.90 -19.45
C SER A 3 -44.35 -52.45 -19.22
N THR A 4 -43.79 -51.69 -20.17
CA THR A 4 -42.48 -51.12 -20.09
C THR A 4 -42.57 -49.77 -19.33
N ARG A 5 -42.07 -49.76 -18.08
CA ARG A 5 -41.97 -48.54 -17.28
C ARG A 5 -40.70 -47.77 -17.72
N LEU A 6 -40.90 -46.63 -18.37
CA LEU A 6 -39.87 -45.69 -18.72
C LEU A 6 -39.50 -44.86 -17.49
N LEU A 7 -38.30 -45.08 -16.89
CA LEU A 7 -37.75 -44.26 -15.84
C LEU A 7 -37.08 -43.04 -16.44
N LEU A 8 -37.70 -41.87 -16.26
CA LEU A 8 -37.09 -40.57 -16.62
C LEU A 8 -36.12 -40.17 -15.49
N PHE A 9 -34.82 -40.28 -15.77
CA PHE A 9 -33.78 -39.72 -14.88
C PHE A 9 -33.67 -38.21 -15.16
N LEU A 10 -34.15 -37.40 -14.20
CA LEU A 10 -33.98 -35.94 -14.21
C LEU A 10 -32.55 -35.62 -13.72
N PHE A 11 -31.66 -35.28 -14.65
CA PHE A 11 -30.34 -34.79 -14.30
C PHE A 11 -30.46 -33.31 -13.87
N VAL A 12 -30.39 -33.03 -12.57
CA VAL A 12 -30.28 -31.68 -12.01
C VAL A 12 -28.81 -31.25 -12.17
N ILE A 13 -28.52 -30.43 -13.15
CA ILE A 13 -27.22 -29.78 -13.28
C ILE A 13 -27.18 -28.64 -12.26
N VAL A 14 -26.50 -28.84 -11.13
CA VAL A 14 -26.15 -27.80 -10.19
C VAL A 14 -24.98 -26.99 -10.81
N VAL A 15 -25.30 -25.86 -11.41
CA VAL A 15 -24.29 -24.89 -11.83
C VAL A 15 -23.79 -24.22 -10.57
N ALA A 16 -22.67 -24.70 -10.02
CA ALA A 16 -21.94 -23.98 -9.00
C ALA A 16 -21.37 -22.72 -9.62
N SER A 17 -22.03 -21.59 -9.45
CA SER A 17 -21.45 -20.27 -9.73
C SER A 17 -20.27 -20.10 -8.76
N ALA A 18 -19.05 -20.34 -9.25
CA ALA A 18 -17.85 -19.91 -8.58
C ALA A 18 -17.89 -18.37 -8.58
N ALA A 19 -18.44 -17.78 -7.53
CA ALA A 19 -18.23 -16.38 -7.23
C ALA A 19 -16.71 -16.24 -7.07
N GLN A 20 -16.08 -15.61 -8.04
CA GLN A 20 -14.67 -15.25 -7.98
C GLN A 20 -14.55 -14.29 -6.80
N GLU A 21 -14.09 -14.80 -5.65
CA GLU A 21 -13.73 -13.98 -4.51
C GLU A 21 -12.67 -13.01 -5.02
N ARG A 22 -13.09 -11.77 -5.29
CA ARG A 22 -12.13 -10.68 -5.43
C ARG A 22 -11.43 -10.64 -4.09
N ASN A 23 -10.13 -10.96 -4.08
CA ASN A 23 -9.30 -10.78 -2.92
C ASN A 23 -9.41 -9.30 -2.53
N GLN A 24 -10.30 -9.00 -1.60
CA GLN A 24 -10.47 -7.65 -1.06
C GLN A 24 -9.23 -7.35 -0.23
N CYS A 25 -8.62 -6.20 -0.51
CA CYS A 25 -7.51 -5.74 0.29
C CYS A 25 -7.96 -5.36 1.70
N SER A 26 -7.03 -5.44 2.63
CA SER A 26 -7.20 -5.03 4.02
C SER A 26 -5.82 -4.71 4.60
N ASN A 27 -5.75 -4.23 5.84
CA ASN A 27 -4.47 -4.00 6.52
C ASN A 27 -3.56 -5.22 6.49
N ALA A 28 -4.12 -6.43 6.59
CA ALA A 28 -3.36 -7.67 6.51
C ALA A 28 -2.68 -7.91 5.14
N SER A 29 -3.17 -7.27 4.07
CA SER A 29 -2.54 -7.32 2.75
C SER A 29 -1.21 -6.56 2.70
N LEU A 30 -1.03 -5.58 3.59
CA LEU A 30 0.17 -4.77 3.71
C LEU A 30 0.89 -5.09 5.03
N HIS A 31 1.79 -6.07 5.00
CA HIS A 31 2.58 -6.49 6.16
C HIS A 31 4.02 -6.83 5.78
N GLY A 32 4.95 -6.71 6.73
CA GLY A 32 6.37 -6.99 6.53
C GLY A 32 7.16 -5.75 6.11
N SER A 33 8.33 -5.96 5.55
CA SER A 33 9.28 -4.89 5.19
C SER A 33 9.25 -4.58 3.71
N PHE A 34 9.36 -3.28 3.39
CA PHE A 34 9.37 -2.74 2.03
C PHE A 34 10.51 -1.76 1.86
N GLY A 35 11.26 -1.88 0.78
CA GLY A 35 12.24 -0.89 0.35
C GLY A 35 11.56 0.18 -0.48
N LEU A 36 11.65 1.45 -0.06
CA LEU A 36 11.11 2.63 -0.75
C LEU A 36 12.17 3.31 -1.58
N ARG A 37 11.79 3.71 -2.79
CA ARG A 37 12.47 4.70 -3.61
C ARG A 37 11.46 5.75 -4.04
N ALA A 38 11.73 7.01 -3.71
CA ALA A 38 10.86 8.12 -4.09
C ALA A 38 11.68 9.31 -4.59
N THR A 39 11.05 10.14 -5.39
CA THR A 39 11.61 11.39 -5.89
C THR A 39 10.58 12.49 -5.76
N GLY A 40 11.05 13.72 -5.75
CA GLY A 40 10.15 14.86 -5.64
C GLY A 40 10.86 16.17 -5.89
N ASN A 41 10.11 17.25 -5.66
CA ASN A 41 10.57 18.61 -5.75
C ASN A 41 10.16 19.40 -4.51
N THR A 42 11.02 20.33 -4.10
CA THR A 42 10.67 21.31 -3.08
C THR A 42 10.00 22.52 -3.74
N THR A 43 9.21 23.27 -2.98
CA THR A 43 8.58 24.52 -3.45
C THR A 43 9.59 25.60 -3.85
N THR A 44 10.83 25.49 -3.38
CA THR A 44 11.95 26.36 -3.77
C THR A 44 12.68 25.90 -5.03
N GLY A 45 12.15 24.85 -5.72
CA GLY A 45 12.66 24.39 -7.02
C GLY A 45 13.81 23.40 -6.96
N GLY A 46 14.09 22.81 -5.80
CA GLY A 46 15.11 21.77 -5.66
C GLY A 46 14.54 20.36 -5.80
N ALA A 47 15.21 19.52 -6.58
CA ALA A 47 14.90 18.08 -6.62
C ALA A 47 15.28 17.40 -5.29
N LEU A 48 14.53 16.35 -4.91
CA LEU A 48 14.90 15.50 -3.77
C LEU A 48 14.78 14.02 -4.14
N ILE A 49 15.56 13.21 -3.44
CA ILE A 49 15.52 11.76 -3.54
C ILE A 49 15.36 11.21 -2.13
N VAL A 50 14.44 10.25 -1.98
CA VAL A 50 14.20 9.53 -0.73
C VAL A 50 14.45 8.05 -0.96
N LEU A 51 15.23 7.46 -0.08
CA LEU A 51 15.41 6.02 0.02
C LEU A 51 15.11 5.58 1.45
N GLY A 52 14.52 4.43 1.60
CA GLY A 52 14.29 3.92 2.94
C GLY A 52 13.62 2.59 3.02
N ARG A 53 13.32 2.22 4.26
CA ARG A 53 12.65 0.97 4.59
C ARG A 53 11.45 1.27 5.46
N PHE A 54 10.32 0.71 5.07
CA PHE A 54 9.10 0.65 5.86
C PHE A 54 8.89 -0.74 6.42
N THR A 55 8.28 -0.81 7.59
CA THR A 55 7.79 -2.05 8.19
C THR A 55 6.35 -1.83 8.62
N PHE A 56 5.45 -2.66 8.10
CA PHE A 56 4.02 -2.67 8.41
C PHE A 56 3.68 -3.91 9.23
N ASP A 57 2.85 -3.78 10.26
CA ASP A 57 2.48 -4.89 11.15
C ASP A 57 1.28 -5.73 10.64
N GLY A 58 0.60 -5.28 9.59
CA GLY A 58 -0.63 -5.91 9.09
C GLY A 58 -1.88 -5.54 9.89
N GLN A 59 -1.76 -4.71 10.91
CA GLN A 59 -2.84 -4.32 11.82
C GLN A 59 -3.14 -2.82 11.81
N GLY A 60 -2.34 -2.03 11.09
CA GLY A 60 -2.54 -0.59 10.94
C GLY A 60 -1.42 0.26 11.52
N ASN A 61 -0.30 -0.33 11.98
CA ASN A 61 0.84 0.43 12.45
C ASN A 61 2.04 0.26 11.51
N LEU A 62 2.81 1.31 11.37
CA LEU A 62 4.02 1.33 10.56
C LEU A 62 5.18 1.99 11.31
N THR A 63 6.38 1.58 10.92
CA THR A 63 7.63 2.27 11.24
C THR A 63 8.47 2.42 9.99
N ALA A 64 9.29 3.47 9.92
CA ALA A 64 10.18 3.68 8.79
C ALA A 64 11.51 4.26 9.19
N ARG A 65 12.53 4.00 8.37
CA ARG A 65 13.80 4.72 8.38
C ARG A 65 14.07 5.22 6.98
N LEU A 66 14.16 6.55 6.84
CA LEU A 66 14.31 7.23 5.56
C LEU A 66 15.62 8.01 5.51
N TYR A 67 16.16 8.09 4.31
CA TYR A 67 17.30 8.92 3.93
C TYR A 67 16.84 9.85 2.82
N THR A 68 16.90 11.15 3.08
CA THR A 68 16.53 12.18 2.11
C THR A 68 17.76 12.94 1.67
N ARG A 69 17.90 13.14 0.36
CA ARG A 69 18.95 13.94 -0.26
C ARG A 69 18.33 15.09 -1.02
N THR A 70 18.83 16.29 -0.75
CA THR A 70 18.55 17.50 -1.55
C THR A 70 19.86 18.11 -2.05
N PRO A 71 19.85 18.87 -3.15
CA PRO A 71 21.07 19.50 -3.71
C PRO A 71 21.80 20.41 -2.72
N THR A 72 21.05 21.11 -1.88
CA THR A 72 21.57 22.13 -0.94
C THR A 72 21.57 21.68 0.52
N GLY A 73 20.75 20.71 0.90
CA GLY A 73 20.51 20.32 2.30
C GLY A 73 21.31 19.11 2.79
N GLY A 74 22.15 18.52 1.95
CA GLY A 74 22.93 17.34 2.34
C GLY A 74 22.07 16.08 2.48
N ASN A 75 22.53 15.13 3.31
CA ASN A 75 21.85 13.89 3.63
C ASN A 75 21.15 14.03 4.98
N ILE A 76 19.86 13.77 5.02
CA ILE A 76 19.06 13.72 6.24
C ILE A 76 18.64 12.27 6.46
N ALA A 77 18.92 11.74 7.64
CA ALA A 77 18.41 10.45 8.08
C ALA A 77 17.41 10.68 9.20
N ASP A 78 16.23 10.07 9.10
CA ASP A 78 15.18 10.17 10.12
C ASP A 78 14.44 8.85 10.27
N THR A 79 13.83 8.66 11.42
CA THR A 79 12.91 7.56 11.70
C THR A 79 11.50 8.10 11.88
N TYR A 80 10.54 7.25 11.55
CA TYR A 80 9.13 7.60 11.55
C TYR A 80 8.33 6.47 12.18
N SER A 81 7.30 6.87 12.89
CA SER A 81 6.23 6.00 13.34
C SER A 81 4.89 6.52 12.84
N GLY A 82 3.92 5.64 12.67
CA GLY A 82 2.63 6.07 12.16
C GLY A 82 1.59 4.97 12.08
N THR A 83 0.46 5.36 11.50
CA THR A 83 -0.67 4.45 11.27
C THR A 83 -1.07 4.44 9.81
N TYR A 84 -1.69 3.34 9.38
CA TYR A 84 -2.21 3.17 8.04
C TYR A 84 -3.55 2.42 8.04
N SER A 85 -4.30 2.58 6.97
CA SER A 85 -5.46 1.75 6.65
C SER A 85 -5.43 1.37 5.17
N VAL A 86 -5.89 0.16 4.87
CA VAL A 86 -6.04 -0.35 3.49
C VAL A 86 -7.51 -0.66 3.29
N ASP A 87 -8.13 -0.04 2.30
CA ASP A 87 -9.51 -0.30 1.92
C ASP A 87 -9.67 -1.51 0.98
N SER A 88 -10.90 -1.86 0.66
CA SER A 88 -11.23 -2.98 -0.24
C SER A 88 -10.73 -2.80 -1.68
N ASP A 89 -10.49 -1.56 -2.10
CA ASP A 89 -9.99 -1.20 -3.44
C ASP A 89 -8.46 -1.13 -3.48
N CYS A 90 -7.80 -1.58 -2.40
CA CYS A 90 -6.35 -1.59 -2.26
C CYS A 90 -5.71 -0.20 -2.17
N ILE A 91 -6.49 0.80 -1.78
CA ILE A 91 -5.98 2.13 -1.48
C ILE A 91 -5.50 2.15 -0.03
N ILE A 92 -4.29 2.62 0.16
CA ILE A 92 -3.64 2.82 1.45
C ILE A 92 -3.73 4.31 1.78
N THR A 93 -4.19 4.65 2.96
CA THR A 93 -4.05 5.98 3.56
C THR A 93 -3.22 5.88 4.81
N ASP A 94 -2.27 6.77 4.98
CA ASP A 94 -1.38 6.74 6.14
C ASP A 94 -0.99 8.12 6.65
N ILE A 95 -0.55 8.16 7.89
CA ILE A 95 0.01 9.32 8.57
C ILE A 95 1.31 8.87 9.22
N TRP A 96 2.40 9.56 8.90
CA TRP A 96 3.71 9.35 9.52
C TRP A 96 4.10 10.54 10.37
N GLN A 97 4.77 10.28 11.46
CA GLN A 97 5.35 11.31 12.31
C GLN A 97 6.85 11.09 12.40
N SER A 98 7.62 12.16 12.15
CA SER A 98 9.08 12.17 12.38
C SER A 98 9.35 12.02 13.86
N ASP A 99 10.17 11.04 14.23
CA ASP A 99 10.59 10.84 15.63
C ASP A 99 11.57 11.94 16.07
N THR A 100 12.24 12.62 15.12
CA THR A 100 13.19 13.69 15.41
C THR A 100 12.49 15.04 15.59
N THR A 101 11.54 15.38 14.72
CA THR A 101 10.93 16.72 14.69
C THR A 101 9.47 16.76 15.17
N GLY A 102 8.81 15.60 15.23
CA GLY A 102 7.37 15.52 15.49
C GLY A 102 6.49 15.93 14.31
N ALA A 103 7.07 16.34 13.18
CA ALA A 103 6.32 16.74 12.00
C ALA A 103 5.54 15.55 11.42
N GLN A 104 4.29 15.79 11.06
CA GLN A 104 3.42 14.78 10.45
C GLN A 104 3.31 14.97 8.95
N THR A 105 3.22 13.85 8.24
CA THR A 105 2.95 13.81 6.81
C THR A 105 1.87 12.77 6.52
N THR A 106 1.05 13.05 5.51
CA THR A 106 -0.03 12.18 5.04
C THR A 106 0.25 11.71 3.62
N HIS A 107 -0.16 10.48 3.34
CA HIS A 107 0.07 9.87 2.04
C HIS A 107 -1.16 9.09 1.59
N VAL A 108 -1.29 8.98 0.28
CA VAL A 108 -2.17 8.01 -0.39
C VAL A 108 -1.30 7.11 -1.26
N SER A 109 -1.55 5.83 -1.17
CA SER A 109 -0.80 4.81 -1.91
C SER A 109 -1.74 3.80 -2.53
N VAL A 110 -1.27 3.10 -3.56
CA VAL A 110 -1.99 1.99 -4.20
C VAL A 110 -1.18 0.73 -4.03
N LEU A 111 -1.77 -0.27 -3.37
CA LEU A 111 -1.16 -1.59 -3.21
C LEU A 111 -1.21 -2.34 -4.54
N VAL A 112 -0.08 -2.91 -4.96
CA VAL A 112 0.06 -3.62 -6.24
C VAL A 112 0.68 -5.00 -6.04
N ASP A 113 0.66 -5.83 -7.09
CA ASP A 113 1.30 -7.13 -7.14
C ASP A 113 0.91 -8.06 -5.97
N ASN A 114 -0.38 -8.08 -5.63
CA ASN A 114 -0.91 -8.88 -4.52
C ASN A 114 -0.18 -8.59 -3.19
N GLY A 115 0.07 -7.32 -2.89
CA GLY A 115 0.72 -6.89 -1.66
C GLY A 115 2.26 -6.99 -1.67
N LYS A 116 2.88 -7.17 -2.83
CA LYS A 116 4.34 -7.20 -2.96
C LYS A 116 4.96 -5.82 -3.19
N GLY A 117 4.16 -4.82 -3.51
CA GLY A 117 4.60 -3.45 -3.72
C GLY A 117 3.48 -2.45 -3.55
N TYR A 118 3.82 -1.18 -3.52
CA TYR A 118 2.86 -0.07 -3.57
C TYR A 118 3.48 1.17 -4.21
N TYR A 119 2.62 1.98 -4.83
CA TYR A 119 2.96 3.34 -5.28
C TYR A 119 2.48 4.33 -4.24
N VAL A 120 3.29 5.34 -3.94
CA VAL A 120 2.99 6.33 -2.89
C VAL A 120 3.01 7.76 -3.45
N LEU A 121 2.07 8.57 -2.97
CA LEU A 121 2.00 10.01 -3.19
C LEU A 121 1.88 10.71 -1.83
N ASN A 122 2.73 11.70 -1.57
CA ASN A 122 2.57 12.59 -0.43
C ASN A 122 1.37 13.52 -0.69
N THR A 123 0.47 13.57 0.28
CA THR A 123 -0.77 14.36 0.22
C THR A 123 -0.88 15.38 1.35
N THR A 124 0.22 15.63 2.08
CA THR A 124 0.25 16.61 3.16
C THR A 124 -0.09 17.99 2.64
N GLU A 125 -1.18 18.57 3.11
CA GLU A 125 -1.59 19.91 2.73
C GLU A 125 -0.56 20.95 3.19
N GLY A 126 -0.23 21.89 2.30
CA GLY A 126 0.78 22.92 2.58
C GLY A 126 2.21 22.40 2.71
N ALA A 127 2.48 21.13 2.39
CA ALA A 127 3.83 20.60 2.41
C ALA A 127 4.76 21.38 1.46
N PRO A 128 6.00 21.64 1.87
CA PRO A 128 6.97 22.30 1.02
C PRO A 128 7.55 21.39 -0.08
N THR A 129 7.01 20.17 -0.21
CA THR A 129 7.51 19.14 -1.14
C THR A 129 6.36 18.40 -1.81
N ILE A 130 6.55 18.05 -3.07
CA ILE A 130 5.73 17.06 -3.79
C ILE A 130 6.61 15.83 -3.99
N ILE A 131 6.21 14.70 -3.44
CA ILE A 131 6.98 13.44 -3.46
C ILE A 131 6.08 12.33 -3.96
N SER A 132 6.60 11.53 -4.89
CA SER A 132 6.00 10.27 -5.30
C SER A 132 7.06 9.19 -5.45
N GLY A 133 6.66 7.94 -5.31
CA GLY A 133 7.59 6.83 -5.37
C GLY A 133 6.93 5.47 -5.42
N GLU A 134 7.78 4.49 -5.30
CA GLU A 134 7.41 3.08 -5.28
C GLU A 134 8.13 2.35 -4.17
N ALA A 135 7.49 1.32 -3.64
CA ALA A 135 8.09 0.43 -2.66
C ALA A 135 7.86 -1.03 -3.04
N THR A 136 8.85 -1.85 -2.74
CA THR A 136 8.82 -3.28 -3.03
C THR A 136 9.12 -4.06 -1.75
N ARG A 137 8.40 -5.15 -1.54
CA ARG A 137 8.61 -6.06 -0.41
C ARG A 137 10.02 -6.66 -0.47
N GLN A 138 10.66 -6.74 0.69
CA GLN A 138 11.99 -7.30 0.89
C GLN A 138 11.91 -8.73 1.44
#